data_7a0548a4b907a7d8fb9970b8e9d9ab52
#
_entry.id   7a0548a4b907a7d8fb9970b8e9d9ab52
#
_cell.length_a   1.000
_cell.length_b   1.000
_cell.length_c   1.000
_cell.angle_alpha   90.00
_cell.angle_beta   90.00
_cell.angle_gamma   90.00
#
_symmetry.space_group_name_H-M   'P 1'
#
loop_
_entity.id
_entity.type
_entity.pdbx_description
1 polymer ?
#
loop_
_entity_poly.entity_id
_entity_poly.type
_entity_poly.pdbx_seq_one_letter_code
_entity_poly.pdbx_strand_id
1 'polypeptide(L)'
;MKKENEKNLSRAAGTRSKTERPKEYKPPSSLDAPPAPDGFRHRWIRAESMGFNDTKNIHGRLRSGYELVRADEYDDEQYPVVMDGKYAGVIGVGGLLLARIPEELAQSRVDYQRRQTEGQDEAVENDLLKDQDKRMPMKFERSSKNFGGTKK
;
A
#
# COMPACT_ATOMS: atom_id res chain seq x y z
N MET A 1 56.53 11.36 -35.17
CA MET A 1 56.26 10.63 -33.91
C MET A 1 55.59 11.57 -32.95
N LYS A 2 54.27 11.53 -32.83
CA LYS A 2 53.47 12.26 -31.83
C LYS A 2 53.32 11.36 -30.60
N LYS A 3 53.91 11.75 -29.49
CA LYS A 3 53.71 11.10 -28.18
C LYS A 3 52.35 11.49 -27.68
N GLU A 4 51.43 10.53 -27.62
CA GLU A 4 50.15 10.67 -26.93
C GLU A 4 50.40 10.84 -25.44
N ASN A 5 49.93 11.97 -24.92
CA ASN A 5 49.97 12.32 -23.52
C ASN A 5 48.83 11.53 -22.81
N GLU A 6 49.13 10.32 -22.32
CA GLU A 6 48.23 9.60 -21.42
C GLU A 6 48.09 10.42 -20.14
N LYS A 7 46.95 11.08 -20.02
CA LYS A 7 46.54 11.76 -18.79
C LYS A 7 46.38 10.71 -17.71
N ASN A 8 47.31 10.64 -16.77
CA ASN A 8 47.19 9.85 -15.55
C ASN A 8 45.98 10.33 -14.73
N LEU A 9 44.82 9.75 -14.99
CA LEU A 9 43.63 9.92 -14.18
C LEU A 9 43.91 9.29 -12.81
N SER A 10 43.82 10.08 -11.74
CA SER A 10 43.98 9.56 -10.37
C SER A 10 43.02 8.40 -10.11
N ARG A 11 43.46 7.38 -9.35
CA ARG A 11 42.61 6.25 -8.94
C ARG A 11 41.26 6.69 -8.34
N ALA A 12 41.24 7.82 -7.63
CA ALA A 12 40.04 8.41 -7.06
C ALA A 12 39.06 8.91 -8.11
N ALA A 13 39.52 9.40 -9.27
CA ALA A 13 38.65 9.82 -10.36
C ALA A 13 38.02 8.61 -11.07
N GLY A 14 38.75 7.50 -11.25
CA GLY A 14 38.25 6.26 -11.83
C GLY A 14 37.18 5.55 -10.98
N THR A 15 37.33 5.64 -9.65
CA THR A 15 36.36 5.07 -8.72
C THR A 15 35.08 5.90 -8.67
N ARG A 16 35.19 7.23 -8.75
CA ARG A 16 34.01 8.13 -8.73
C ARG A 16 33.17 8.04 -10.00
N SER A 17 33.75 7.72 -11.15
CA SER A 17 33.04 7.60 -12.43
C SER A 17 32.22 6.32 -12.53
N LYS A 18 32.49 5.29 -11.70
CA LYS A 18 31.76 4.01 -11.68
C LYS A 18 30.60 3.98 -10.72
N THR A 19 30.50 4.94 -9.80
CA THR A 19 29.40 5.01 -8.84
C THR A 19 28.28 5.84 -9.46
N GLU A 20 27.25 5.20 -9.93
CA GLU A 20 26.00 5.87 -10.33
C GLU A 20 25.40 6.53 -9.09
N ARG A 21 25.37 7.85 -9.09
CA ARG A 21 24.72 8.61 -8.03
C ARG A 21 23.24 8.69 -8.34
N PRO A 22 22.35 8.41 -7.37
CA PRO A 22 20.92 8.63 -7.57
C PRO A 22 20.69 10.09 -7.96
N LYS A 23 19.94 10.30 -9.05
CA LYS A 23 19.70 11.64 -9.63
C LYS A 23 18.80 12.50 -8.74
N GLU A 24 17.96 11.88 -7.94
CA GLU A 24 17.01 12.56 -7.07
C GLU A 24 17.01 11.92 -5.67
N TYR A 25 17.00 12.75 -4.66
CA TYR A 25 16.82 12.30 -3.28
C TYR A 25 15.34 12.00 -3.04
N LYS A 26 15.03 10.74 -2.72
CA LYS A 26 13.72 10.33 -2.19
C LYS A 26 13.88 10.03 -0.71
N PRO A 27 13.16 10.74 0.16
CA PRO A 27 13.20 10.43 1.59
C PRO A 27 12.67 9.00 1.80
N PRO A 28 13.40 8.17 2.59
CA PRO A 28 12.95 6.82 2.88
C PRO A 28 11.63 6.86 3.67
N SER A 29 10.70 6.02 3.30
CA SER A 29 9.46 5.85 4.04
C SER A 29 9.63 4.78 5.11
N SER A 30 9.08 5.01 6.30
CA SER A 30 9.06 3.98 7.35
C SER A 30 8.19 2.76 6.97
N LEU A 31 7.34 2.92 5.95
CA LEU A 31 6.45 1.87 5.44
C LEU A 31 6.92 1.32 4.08
N ASP A 32 8.20 1.49 3.75
CA ASP A 32 8.75 0.83 2.57
C ASP A 32 8.64 -0.69 2.73
N ALA A 33 8.12 -1.34 1.69
CA ALA A 33 7.89 -2.77 1.68
C ALA A 33 8.58 -3.39 0.47
N PRO A 34 9.01 -4.67 0.57
CA PRO A 34 9.52 -5.39 -0.60
C PRO A 34 8.46 -5.45 -1.71
N PRO A 35 8.87 -5.63 -2.96
CA PRO A 35 7.93 -5.83 -4.06
C PRO A 35 7.10 -7.09 -3.79
N ALA A 36 5.80 -7.02 -4.08
CA ALA A 36 4.95 -8.19 -3.95
C ALA A 36 5.31 -9.22 -5.04
N PRO A 37 5.26 -10.52 -4.75
CA PRO A 37 5.37 -11.56 -5.77
C PRO A 37 4.25 -11.42 -6.82
N ASP A 38 4.49 -11.93 -8.03
CA ASP A 38 3.51 -11.89 -9.11
C ASP A 38 2.18 -12.54 -8.69
N GLY A 39 1.07 -11.84 -8.97
CA GLY A 39 -0.27 -12.29 -8.59
C GLY A 39 -0.65 -12.01 -7.13
N PHE A 40 0.21 -11.34 -6.37
CA PHE A 40 -0.06 -10.96 -4.98
C PHE A 40 -0.01 -9.44 -4.79
N ARG A 41 -0.73 -8.99 -3.76
CA ARG A 41 -0.75 -7.59 -3.34
C ARG A 41 -0.38 -7.49 -1.87
N HIS A 42 0.57 -6.62 -1.54
CA HIS A 42 0.96 -6.32 -0.16
C HIS A 42 0.01 -5.33 0.51
N ARG A 43 -0.15 -5.50 1.82
CA ARG A 43 -0.89 -4.58 2.67
C ARG A 43 -0.34 -4.58 4.09
N TRP A 44 -0.19 -3.40 4.67
CA TRP A 44 0.08 -3.25 6.10
C TRP A 44 -1.19 -3.50 6.91
N ILE A 45 -1.07 -4.35 7.93
CA ILE A 45 -2.17 -4.72 8.84
C ILE A 45 -1.76 -4.30 10.25
N ARG A 46 -2.63 -3.60 10.95
CA ARG A 46 -2.39 -3.21 12.33
C ARG A 46 -2.48 -4.44 13.24
N ALA A 47 -1.39 -4.69 13.96
CA ALA A 47 -1.25 -5.75 14.97
C ALA A 47 -1.36 -5.20 16.40
N GLU A 48 -0.94 -3.95 16.58
CA GLU A 48 -0.90 -3.29 17.87
C GLU A 48 -1.40 -1.86 17.73
N SER A 49 -2.09 -1.38 18.76
CA SER A 49 -2.52 0.01 18.88
C SER A 49 -2.35 0.45 20.32
N MET A 50 -1.57 1.52 20.54
CA MET A 50 -1.31 2.12 21.87
C MET A 50 -0.79 1.11 22.92
N GLY A 51 0.06 0.16 22.50
CA GLY A 51 0.60 -0.90 23.38
C GLY A 51 -0.32 -2.11 23.59
N PHE A 52 -1.51 -2.12 22.97
CA PHE A 52 -2.45 -3.24 23.07
C PHE A 52 -2.52 -4.02 21.76
N ASN A 53 -2.50 -5.35 21.87
CA ASN A 53 -2.63 -6.25 20.73
C ASN A 53 -4.05 -6.19 20.13
N ASP A 54 -4.13 -5.86 18.82
CA ASP A 54 -5.38 -5.89 18.05
C ASP A 54 -5.63 -7.27 17.42
N THR A 55 -5.85 -8.25 18.27
CA THR A 55 -6.08 -9.64 17.83
C THR A 55 -7.29 -9.79 16.94
N LYS A 56 -8.35 -8.99 17.16
CA LYS A 56 -9.57 -9.01 16.36
C LYS A 56 -9.30 -8.63 14.90
N ASN A 57 -8.50 -7.57 14.68
CA ASN A 57 -8.14 -7.15 13.33
C ASN A 57 -7.31 -8.19 12.61
N ILE A 58 -6.26 -8.72 13.25
CA ILE A 58 -5.38 -9.73 12.65
C ILE A 58 -6.18 -10.99 12.30
N HIS A 59 -6.93 -11.56 13.24
CA HIS A 59 -7.73 -12.75 12.97
C HIS A 59 -8.76 -12.53 11.87
N GLY A 60 -9.39 -11.36 11.82
CA GLY A 60 -10.29 -10.99 10.74
C GLY A 60 -9.61 -10.95 9.38
N ARG A 61 -8.38 -10.44 9.31
CA ARG A 61 -7.60 -10.38 8.07
C ARG A 61 -7.11 -11.77 7.63
N LEU A 62 -6.57 -12.56 8.54
CA LEU A 62 -6.15 -13.94 8.23
C LEU A 62 -7.31 -14.80 7.72
N ARG A 63 -8.50 -14.71 8.34
CA ARG A 63 -9.72 -15.38 7.84
C ARG A 63 -10.17 -14.88 6.47
N SER A 64 -9.80 -13.65 6.11
CA SER A 64 -10.11 -13.06 4.81
C SER A 64 -9.10 -13.43 3.72
N GLY A 65 -8.18 -14.37 3.98
CA GLY A 65 -7.20 -14.85 3.02
C GLY A 65 -5.91 -14.04 2.96
N TYR A 66 -5.61 -13.21 3.97
CA TYR A 66 -4.30 -12.58 4.08
C TYR A 66 -3.31 -13.54 4.75
N GLU A 67 -2.08 -13.54 4.26
CA GLU A 67 -0.93 -14.25 4.81
C GLU A 67 0.11 -13.22 5.28
N LEU A 68 0.74 -13.47 6.42
CA LEU A 68 1.81 -12.60 6.92
C LEU A 68 3.10 -12.88 6.14
N VAL A 69 3.77 -11.80 5.75
CA VAL A 69 5.01 -11.86 4.96
C VAL A 69 6.20 -11.95 5.91
N ARG A 70 7.02 -12.97 5.73
CA ARG A 70 8.21 -13.20 6.55
C ARG A 70 9.44 -12.59 5.88
N ALA A 71 10.39 -12.17 6.72
CA ALA A 71 11.62 -11.58 6.23
C ALA A 71 12.53 -12.60 5.52
N ASP A 72 12.46 -13.87 5.90
CA ASP A 72 13.22 -14.96 5.30
C ASP A 72 12.78 -15.29 3.85
N GLU A 73 11.68 -14.74 3.38
CA GLU A 73 11.24 -14.84 1.98
C GLU A 73 11.99 -13.85 1.05
N TYR A 74 12.72 -12.90 1.61
CA TYR A 74 13.44 -11.85 0.87
C TYR A 74 14.89 -11.79 1.30
N ASP A 75 15.80 -11.78 0.33
CA ASP A 75 17.25 -11.75 0.56
C ASP A 75 17.77 -10.38 1.08
N ASP A 76 16.93 -9.36 1.06
CA ASP A 76 17.29 -8.01 1.49
C ASP A 76 17.04 -7.83 3.00
N GLU A 77 18.11 -7.71 3.79
CA GLU A 77 18.05 -7.37 5.22
C GLU A 77 17.57 -5.93 5.52
N GLN A 78 17.10 -5.21 4.50
CA GLN A 78 16.77 -3.78 4.61
C GLN A 78 15.43 -3.51 5.29
N TYR A 79 14.58 -4.53 5.42
CA TYR A 79 13.23 -4.34 5.94
C TYR A 79 13.17 -4.58 7.45
N PRO A 80 12.43 -3.74 8.18
CA PRO A 80 12.26 -3.92 9.63
C PRO A 80 11.51 -5.21 9.93
N VAL A 81 12.03 -6.00 10.85
CA VAL A 81 11.50 -7.31 11.26
C VAL A 81 11.09 -7.27 12.71
N VAL A 82 9.96 -7.89 13.03
CA VAL A 82 9.55 -8.11 14.42
C VAL A 82 10.46 -9.17 15.04
N MET A 83 11.22 -8.78 16.07
CA MET A 83 12.21 -9.65 16.70
C MET A 83 11.62 -10.60 17.74
N ASP A 84 10.57 -10.16 18.45
CA ASP A 84 10.02 -10.87 19.59
C ASP A 84 8.51 -11.11 19.48
N GLY A 85 8.04 -12.12 20.23
CA GLY A 85 6.61 -12.39 20.38
C GLY A 85 6.02 -13.31 19.32
N LYS A 86 4.70 -13.30 19.21
CA LYS A 86 3.92 -14.20 18.34
C LYS A 86 4.22 -14.04 16.84
N TYR A 87 4.66 -12.87 16.45
CA TYR A 87 4.90 -12.50 15.04
C TYR A 87 6.38 -12.33 14.72
N ALA A 88 7.26 -12.95 15.52
CA ALA A 88 8.70 -12.94 15.28
C ALA A 88 9.04 -13.47 13.87
N GLY A 89 9.94 -12.76 13.18
CA GLY A 89 10.32 -13.08 11.80
C GLY A 89 9.40 -12.52 10.71
N VAL A 90 8.29 -11.85 11.09
CA VAL A 90 7.41 -11.15 10.15
C VAL A 90 7.94 -9.73 9.90
N ILE A 91 7.84 -9.25 8.67
CA ILE A 91 8.15 -7.86 8.35
C ILE A 91 7.13 -6.96 9.04
N GLY A 92 7.60 -6.06 9.91
CA GLY A 92 6.70 -5.20 10.68
C GLY A 92 7.38 -3.98 11.26
N VAL A 93 6.64 -2.89 11.40
CA VAL A 93 7.10 -1.62 11.92
C VAL A 93 6.00 -0.90 12.72
N GLY A 94 6.34 -0.42 13.90
CA GLY A 94 5.44 0.43 14.69
C GLY A 94 4.06 -0.19 14.99
N GLY A 95 3.99 -1.50 15.22
CA GLY A 95 2.73 -2.21 15.47
C GLY A 95 1.95 -2.58 14.20
N LEU A 96 2.54 -2.38 13.02
CA LEU A 96 2.02 -2.84 11.74
C LEU A 96 2.77 -4.07 11.26
N LEU A 97 2.07 -5.03 10.68
CA LEU A 97 2.63 -6.22 10.04
C LEU A 97 2.37 -6.21 8.55
N LEU A 98 3.35 -6.60 7.76
CA LEU A 98 3.17 -6.76 6.33
C LEU A 98 2.43 -8.08 6.05
N ALA A 99 1.41 -8.01 5.22
CA ALA A 99 0.66 -9.16 4.76
C ALA A 99 0.45 -9.10 3.25
N ARG A 100 0.27 -10.25 2.64
CA ARG A 100 -0.04 -10.41 1.23
C ARG A 100 -1.41 -11.07 1.04
N ILE A 101 -2.02 -10.82 -0.09
CA ILE A 101 -3.26 -11.45 -0.52
C ILE A 101 -3.19 -11.69 -2.03
N PRO A 102 -3.74 -12.80 -2.57
CA PRO A 102 -3.88 -12.98 -4.00
C PRO A 102 -4.68 -11.83 -4.63
N GLU A 103 -4.22 -11.30 -5.76
CA GLU A 103 -4.84 -10.14 -6.45
C GLU A 103 -6.31 -10.42 -6.80
N GLU A 104 -6.62 -11.65 -7.25
CA GLU A 104 -7.99 -12.08 -7.56
C GLU A 104 -8.92 -11.98 -6.35
N LEU A 105 -8.45 -12.40 -5.18
CA LEU A 105 -9.23 -12.33 -3.95
C LEU A 105 -9.40 -10.89 -3.47
N ALA A 106 -8.37 -10.06 -3.64
CA ALA A 106 -8.44 -8.63 -3.35
C ALA A 106 -9.49 -7.95 -4.23
N GLN A 107 -9.49 -8.24 -5.53
CA GLN A 107 -10.46 -7.71 -6.49
C GLN A 107 -11.88 -8.19 -6.18
N SER A 108 -12.07 -9.48 -5.94
CA SER A 108 -13.36 -10.06 -5.57
C SER A 108 -13.98 -9.38 -4.34
N ARG A 109 -13.15 -9.00 -3.35
CA ARG A 109 -13.61 -8.26 -2.16
C ARG A 109 -14.05 -6.84 -2.50
N VAL A 110 -13.33 -6.16 -3.37
CA VAL A 110 -13.71 -4.82 -3.84
C VAL A 110 -15.05 -4.88 -4.57
N ASP A 111 -15.22 -5.87 -5.45
CA ASP A 111 -16.44 -6.05 -6.21
C ASP A 111 -17.64 -6.42 -5.32
N TYR A 112 -17.41 -7.24 -4.28
CA TYR A 112 -18.43 -7.53 -3.29
C TYR A 112 -18.88 -6.27 -2.54
N GLN A 113 -17.92 -5.46 -2.05
CA GLN A 113 -18.22 -4.22 -1.35
C GLN A 113 -18.96 -3.22 -2.25
N ARG A 114 -18.51 -3.10 -3.52
CA ARG A 114 -19.17 -2.23 -4.50
C ARG A 114 -20.62 -2.62 -4.70
N ARG A 115 -20.90 -3.91 -4.98
CA ARG A 115 -22.26 -4.42 -5.14
C ARG A 115 -23.13 -4.18 -3.92
N GLN A 116 -22.55 -4.33 -2.72
CA GLN A 116 -23.27 -4.07 -1.49
C GLN A 116 -23.63 -2.59 -1.32
N THR A 117 -22.71 -1.68 -1.66
CA THR A 117 -22.94 -0.23 -1.62
C THR A 117 -23.97 0.18 -2.68
N GLU A 118 -23.84 -0.33 -3.91
CA GLU A 118 -24.78 -0.06 -5.00
C GLU A 118 -26.21 -0.52 -4.63
N GLY A 119 -26.35 -1.72 -4.03
CA GLY A 119 -27.64 -2.19 -3.56
C GLY A 119 -28.23 -1.36 -2.42
N GLN A 120 -27.42 -0.81 -1.53
CA GLN A 120 -27.87 0.11 -0.49
C GLN A 120 -28.30 1.47 -1.08
N ASP A 121 -27.53 2.01 -2.01
CA ASP A 121 -27.86 3.25 -2.71
C ASP A 121 -29.18 3.12 -3.48
N GLU A 122 -29.36 2.02 -4.21
CA GLU A 122 -30.61 1.73 -4.95
C GLU A 122 -31.80 1.60 -4.01
N ALA A 123 -31.65 0.93 -2.85
CA ALA A 123 -32.71 0.83 -1.86
C ALA A 123 -33.13 2.20 -1.32
N VAL A 124 -32.16 3.07 -1.01
CA VAL A 124 -32.43 4.44 -0.55
C VAL A 124 -33.12 5.26 -1.63
N GLU A 125 -32.66 5.18 -2.89
CA GLU A 125 -33.28 5.88 -4.01
C GLU A 125 -34.75 5.41 -4.22
N ASN A 126 -34.99 4.10 -4.15
CA ASN A 126 -36.33 3.54 -4.27
C ASN A 126 -37.27 3.98 -3.14
N ASP A 127 -36.80 4.04 -1.89
CA ASP A 127 -37.59 4.51 -0.76
C ASP A 127 -37.91 6.00 -0.88
N LEU A 128 -36.91 6.81 -1.28
CA LEU A 128 -37.15 8.24 -1.52
C LEU A 128 -38.13 8.50 -2.69
N LEU A 129 -38.08 7.67 -3.75
CA LEU A 129 -39.02 7.77 -4.86
C LEU A 129 -40.45 7.39 -4.45
N LYS A 130 -40.61 6.43 -3.52
CA LYS A 130 -41.95 6.06 -2.99
C LYS A 130 -42.58 7.19 -2.16
N ASP A 131 -41.75 7.89 -1.38
CA ASP A 131 -42.18 9.00 -0.50
C ASP A 131 -42.32 10.32 -1.23
N GLN A 132 -42.00 10.36 -2.54
CA GLN A 132 -42.01 11.58 -3.34
C GLN A 132 -43.46 12.09 -3.56
N ASP A 133 -43.75 13.31 -3.08
CA ASP A 133 -44.99 14.00 -3.38
C ASP A 133 -44.97 14.54 -4.82
N LYS A 134 -46.05 14.32 -5.58
CA LYS A 134 -46.19 14.82 -6.96
C LYS A 134 -46.07 16.35 -7.08
N ARG A 135 -46.31 17.06 -5.97
CA ARG A 135 -46.21 18.54 -5.92
C ARG A 135 -44.80 19.06 -5.72
N MET A 136 -43.84 18.20 -5.28
CA MET A 136 -42.49 18.59 -4.89
C MET A 136 -41.47 17.52 -5.32
N PRO A 137 -41.19 17.42 -6.65
CA PRO A 137 -40.30 16.41 -7.17
C PRO A 137 -38.85 16.66 -6.65
N MET A 138 -38.29 15.68 -5.94
CA MET A 138 -36.90 15.70 -5.50
C MET A 138 -35.96 15.36 -6.67
N LYS A 139 -34.97 16.22 -6.90
CA LYS A 139 -33.90 15.95 -7.86
C LYS A 139 -32.67 15.48 -7.09
N PHE A 140 -32.16 14.31 -7.43
CA PHE A 140 -30.91 13.81 -6.89
C PHE A 140 -29.75 14.25 -7.76
N GLU A 141 -28.95 15.19 -7.29
CA GLU A 141 -27.69 15.56 -7.94
C GLU A 141 -26.52 15.12 -7.04
N ARG A 142 -25.77 14.13 -7.46
CA ARG A 142 -24.47 13.80 -6.87
C ARG A 142 -23.41 14.76 -7.45
N SER A 143 -23.06 15.80 -6.74
CA SER A 143 -21.90 16.64 -7.11
C SER A 143 -20.78 16.46 -6.09
N SER A 144 -19.63 15.96 -6.55
CA SER A 144 -18.40 15.95 -5.76
C SER A 144 -17.54 17.12 -6.20
N LYS A 145 -17.38 18.12 -5.32
CA LYS A 145 -16.44 19.22 -5.55
C LYS A 145 -15.17 18.95 -4.76
N ASN A 146 -14.09 18.55 -5.45
CA ASN A 146 -12.75 18.53 -4.85
C ASN A 146 -12.26 19.96 -4.69
N PHE A 147 -12.25 20.46 -3.45
CA PHE A 147 -11.60 21.71 -3.10
C PHE A 147 -10.10 21.48 -3.05
N GLY A 148 -9.33 22.02 -4.00
CA GLY A 148 -7.87 22.02 -3.94
C GLY A 148 -7.09 21.60 -5.19
N GLY A 149 -7.71 21.43 -6.34
CA GLY A 149 -7.01 21.20 -7.59
C GLY A 149 -6.61 22.50 -8.29
N THR A 150 -5.42 23.04 -8.01
CA THR A 150 -4.83 24.08 -8.85
C THR A 150 -4.44 23.43 -10.18
N LYS A 151 -5.17 23.74 -11.25
CA LYS A 151 -4.72 23.45 -12.62
C LYS A 151 -3.48 24.30 -12.89
N LYS A 152 -2.35 23.64 -13.16
CA LYS A 152 -1.22 24.19 -13.90
C LYS A 152 -1.40 23.87 -15.35
#